data_87d0ab5a73bd737afb1755a509edad4f
#
_entry.id   87d0ab5a73bd737afb1755a509edad4f
#
_cell.length_a   1.000
_cell.length_b   1.000
_cell.length_c   1.000
_cell.angle_alpha   90.00
_cell.angle_beta   90.00
_cell.angle_gamma   90.00
#
_symmetry.space_group_name_H-M   'P 1'
#
loop_
_entity.id
_entity.type
_entity.pdbx_description
1 polymer ?
#
loop_
_entity_poly.entity_id
_entity_poly.type
_entity_poly.pdbx_seq_one_letter_code
_entity_poly.pdbx_strand_id
1 'polypeptide(L)'
;MKILIIGSEGRLGITLMHIFPNSEGIDTGNEDLLEQELGKAQIAFLAVPLNATLDIINRYPDYRGFVDLTSVKSPIKRFSGKVISMHPMFGPSSYITNKDILFINDISPANSLEVMLDLFGGYNITSVTADEHDKLMAELLVKPYILSYISDSREMKIETSSHKKLLELIGIKYAENQDIMLDTIKFNKYTQPIIQEIEEKLGNIKNLIGNRR
;
A
#
# COMPACT_ATOMS: atom_id res chain seq x y z
N MET A 1 -25.14 6.99 -1.84
CA MET A 1 -23.91 7.56 -1.25
C MET A 1 -23.02 8.02 -2.39
N LYS A 2 -22.48 9.25 -2.34
CA LYS A 2 -21.58 9.78 -3.37
C LYS A 2 -20.13 9.46 -2.95
N ILE A 3 -19.40 8.80 -3.83
CA ILE A 3 -18.01 8.37 -3.63
C ILE A 3 -17.10 9.18 -4.54
N LEU A 4 -15.98 9.65 -4.00
CA LEU A 4 -14.90 10.30 -4.71
C LEU A 4 -13.64 9.41 -4.65
N ILE A 5 -12.91 9.32 -5.76
CA ILE A 5 -11.63 8.61 -5.84
C ILE A 5 -10.56 9.62 -6.23
N ILE A 6 -9.67 9.92 -5.31
CA ILE A 6 -8.54 10.84 -5.52
C ILE A 6 -7.32 10.00 -5.91
N GLY A 7 -6.72 10.29 -7.04
CA GLY A 7 -5.74 9.44 -7.71
C GLY A 7 -6.41 8.41 -8.64
N SER A 8 -7.50 8.83 -9.31
CA SER A 8 -8.37 7.96 -10.11
C SER A 8 -7.69 7.35 -11.35
N GLU A 9 -6.64 7.96 -11.87
CA GLU A 9 -5.86 7.47 -13.03
C GLU A 9 -4.70 6.55 -12.60
N GLY A 10 -4.41 6.49 -11.29
CA GLY A 10 -3.43 5.57 -10.72
C GLY A 10 -3.91 4.12 -10.74
N ARG A 11 -2.98 3.16 -10.57
CA ARG A 11 -3.27 1.70 -10.62
C ARG A 11 -4.40 1.29 -9.66
N LEU A 12 -4.34 1.73 -8.40
CA LEU A 12 -5.38 1.44 -7.40
C LEU A 12 -6.64 2.27 -7.67
N GLY A 13 -6.49 3.53 -8.09
CA GLY A 13 -7.61 4.40 -8.45
C GLY A 13 -8.47 3.80 -9.56
N ILE A 14 -7.87 3.37 -10.67
CA ILE A 14 -8.56 2.66 -11.76
C ILE A 14 -9.30 1.41 -11.23
N THR A 15 -8.68 0.65 -10.34
CA THR A 15 -9.32 -0.52 -9.72
C THR A 15 -10.55 -0.12 -8.92
N LEU A 16 -10.45 0.95 -8.12
CA LEU A 16 -11.59 1.46 -7.34
C LEU A 16 -12.70 2.03 -8.23
N MET A 17 -12.35 2.69 -9.35
CA MET A 17 -13.34 3.15 -10.35
C MET A 17 -14.14 1.97 -10.97
N HIS A 18 -13.50 0.80 -11.14
CA HIS A 18 -14.20 -0.42 -11.56
C HIS A 18 -15.07 -1.03 -10.45
N ILE A 19 -14.61 -0.99 -9.19
CA ILE A 19 -15.40 -1.48 -8.06
C ILE A 19 -16.60 -0.56 -7.78
N PHE A 20 -16.42 0.75 -7.97
CA PHE A 20 -17.43 1.79 -7.74
C PHE A 20 -17.74 2.56 -9.04
N PRO A 21 -18.47 1.98 -9.99
CA PRO A 21 -18.64 2.57 -11.34
C PRO A 21 -19.42 3.89 -11.35
N ASN A 22 -20.10 4.24 -10.24
CA ASN A 22 -20.82 5.51 -10.07
C ASN A 22 -20.05 6.54 -9.24
N SER A 23 -18.74 6.34 -9.02
CA SER A 23 -17.87 7.29 -8.32
C SER A 23 -17.36 8.39 -9.25
N GLU A 24 -17.03 9.53 -8.68
CA GLU A 24 -16.29 10.60 -9.37
C GLU A 24 -14.79 10.39 -9.20
N GLY A 25 -13.99 10.78 -10.20
CA GLY A 25 -12.53 10.67 -10.19
C GLY A 25 -11.85 12.03 -10.19
N ILE A 26 -10.85 12.20 -9.32
CA ILE A 26 -9.94 13.36 -9.33
C ILE A 26 -8.51 12.84 -9.48
N ASP A 27 -7.74 13.47 -10.36
CA ASP A 27 -6.31 13.27 -10.54
C ASP A 27 -5.63 14.61 -10.86
N THR A 28 -4.33 14.60 -11.18
CA THR A 28 -3.52 15.80 -11.46
C THR A 28 -4.07 16.68 -12.57
N GLY A 29 -4.83 16.12 -13.52
CA GLY A 29 -5.42 16.85 -14.62
C GLY A 29 -6.65 17.69 -14.27
N ASN A 30 -7.30 17.44 -13.12
CA ASN A 30 -8.53 18.12 -12.67
C ASN A 30 -8.53 18.39 -11.16
N GLU A 31 -7.37 18.53 -10.56
CA GLU A 31 -7.21 18.77 -9.11
C GLU A 31 -7.86 20.06 -8.61
N ASP A 32 -8.09 21.04 -9.48
CA ASP A 32 -8.81 22.27 -9.22
C ASP A 32 -10.26 22.03 -8.82
N LEU A 33 -10.84 20.89 -9.19
CA LEU A 33 -12.20 20.49 -8.81
C LEU A 33 -12.28 19.80 -7.45
N LEU A 34 -11.13 19.50 -6.80
CA LEU A 34 -11.09 18.69 -5.57
C LEU A 34 -11.98 19.25 -4.46
N GLU A 35 -11.91 20.55 -4.16
CA GLU A 35 -12.71 21.18 -3.10
C GLU A 35 -14.21 21.06 -3.40
N GLN A 36 -14.61 21.32 -4.64
CA GLN A 36 -15.99 21.21 -5.06
C GLN A 36 -16.51 19.77 -4.95
N GLU A 37 -15.72 18.77 -5.35
CA GLU A 37 -16.15 17.39 -5.31
C GLU A 37 -16.15 16.82 -3.89
N LEU A 38 -15.19 17.23 -3.03
CA LEU A 38 -15.23 16.92 -1.60
C LEU A 38 -16.49 17.45 -0.92
N GLY A 39 -16.95 18.65 -1.29
CA GLY A 39 -18.21 19.23 -0.76
C GLY A 39 -19.46 18.41 -1.09
N LYS A 40 -19.41 17.54 -2.09
CA LYS A 40 -20.51 16.67 -2.52
C LYS A 40 -20.36 15.22 -2.05
N ALA A 41 -19.12 14.75 -1.81
CA ALA A 41 -18.82 13.36 -1.50
C ALA A 41 -19.04 13.06 -0.01
N GLN A 42 -19.59 11.88 0.29
CA GLN A 42 -19.66 11.33 1.64
C GLN A 42 -18.43 10.49 1.98
N ILE A 43 -17.83 9.87 0.98
CA ILE A 43 -16.61 9.06 1.11
C ILE A 43 -15.62 9.50 0.02
N ALA A 44 -14.35 9.71 0.39
CA ALA A 44 -13.27 10.03 -0.52
C ALA A 44 -12.08 9.08 -0.30
N PHE A 45 -11.86 8.17 -1.23
CA PHE A 45 -10.72 7.25 -1.23
C PHE A 45 -9.45 7.99 -1.68
N LEU A 46 -8.39 7.91 -0.89
CA LEU A 46 -7.08 8.48 -1.17
C LEU A 46 -6.19 7.42 -1.81
N ALA A 47 -6.29 7.26 -3.12
CA ALA A 47 -5.48 6.32 -3.93
C ALA A 47 -4.21 6.99 -4.49
N VAL A 48 -3.58 7.83 -3.69
CA VAL A 48 -2.39 8.64 -4.02
C VAL A 48 -1.20 8.26 -3.12
N PRO A 49 0.05 8.64 -3.48
CA PRO A 49 1.22 8.43 -2.63
C PRO A 49 1.07 9.03 -1.23
N LEU A 50 1.84 8.51 -0.27
CA LEU A 50 1.74 8.88 1.15
C LEU A 50 1.81 10.39 1.37
N ASN A 51 2.78 11.08 0.76
CA ASN A 51 2.93 12.54 0.95
C ASN A 51 1.68 13.29 0.49
N ALA A 52 1.12 12.96 -0.67
CA ALA A 52 -0.12 13.55 -1.17
C ALA A 52 -1.31 13.22 -0.26
N THR A 53 -1.40 11.99 0.26
CA THR A 53 -2.40 11.60 1.26
C THR A 53 -2.34 12.50 2.48
N LEU A 54 -1.14 12.68 3.05
CA LEU A 54 -0.93 13.52 4.23
C LEU A 54 -1.28 14.99 3.97
N ASP A 55 -0.90 15.51 2.80
CA ASP A 55 -1.17 16.90 2.40
C ASP A 55 -2.67 17.17 2.20
N ILE A 56 -3.38 16.24 1.56
CA ILE A 56 -4.84 16.35 1.37
C ILE A 56 -5.57 16.34 2.71
N ILE A 57 -5.25 15.40 3.61
CA ILE A 57 -5.89 15.34 4.94
C ILE A 57 -5.61 16.61 5.75
N ASN A 58 -4.39 17.15 5.68
CA ASN A 58 -4.04 18.41 6.37
C ASN A 58 -4.74 19.63 5.75
N ARG A 59 -4.95 19.65 4.42
CA ARG A 59 -5.63 20.75 3.72
C ARG A 59 -7.13 20.81 4.05
N TYR A 60 -7.75 19.67 4.31
CA TYR A 60 -9.18 19.55 4.58
C TYR A 60 -9.45 18.87 5.95
N PRO A 61 -9.03 19.52 7.07
CA PRO A 61 -9.04 18.88 8.39
C PRO A 61 -10.44 18.61 8.95
N ASP A 62 -11.47 19.25 8.39
CA ASP A 62 -12.87 19.10 8.81
C ASP A 62 -13.64 18.05 8.01
N TYR A 63 -13.10 17.59 6.90
CA TYR A 63 -13.72 16.53 6.12
C TYR A 63 -13.55 15.18 6.81
N ARG A 64 -14.66 14.45 7.04
CA ARG A 64 -14.70 13.21 7.84
C ARG A 64 -14.87 11.94 7.01
N GLY A 65 -14.94 12.06 5.69
CA GLY A 65 -15.16 10.95 4.76
C GLY A 65 -13.88 10.39 4.11
N PHE A 66 -12.68 10.83 4.52
CA PHE A 66 -11.45 10.30 3.94
C PHE A 66 -11.24 8.83 4.30
N VAL A 67 -10.86 8.05 3.28
CA VAL A 67 -10.40 6.67 3.41
C VAL A 67 -8.95 6.59 2.92
N ASP A 68 -8.02 6.44 3.85
CA ASP A 68 -6.61 6.20 3.59
C ASP A 68 -6.38 4.77 3.10
N LEU A 69 -5.62 4.61 2.02
CA LEU A 69 -5.29 3.33 1.40
C LEU A 69 -3.78 3.06 1.33
N THR A 70 -2.97 3.85 2.03
CA THR A 70 -1.51 3.74 1.99
C THR A 70 -0.99 2.39 2.48
N SER A 71 0.15 1.94 1.92
CA SER A 71 0.79 0.66 2.28
C SER A 71 1.57 0.70 3.60
N VAL A 72 1.61 1.84 4.29
CA VAL A 72 2.24 2.01 5.61
C VAL A 72 1.35 2.88 6.49
N LYS A 73 1.14 2.47 7.75
CA LYS A 73 0.15 3.11 8.64
C LYS A 73 0.74 3.98 9.73
N SER A 74 2.01 3.79 10.08
CA SER A 74 2.67 4.61 11.11
C SER A 74 2.52 6.12 10.90
N PRO A 75 2.69 6.70 9.68
CA PRO A 75 2.48 8.12 9.43
C PRO A 75 1.01 8.57 9.53
N ILE A 76 0.05 7.67 9.25
CA ILE A 76 -1.38 7.95 9.27
C ILE A 76 -1.93 8.01 10.70
N LYS A 77 -1.26 7.36 11.64
CA LYS A 77 -1.69 7.25 13.05
C LYS A 77 -1.96 8.61 13.72
N ARG A 78 -1.31 9.68 13.27
CA ARG A 78 -1.56 11.06 13.76
C ARG A 78 -2.96 11.58 13.45
N PHE A 79 -3.68 10.94 12.53
CA PHE A 79 -5.05 11.28 12.15
C PHE A 79 -6.09 10.31 12.74
N SER A 80 -5.71 9.50 13.76
CA SER A 80 -6.63 8.55 14.40
C SER A 80 -7.94 9.23 14.83
N GLY A 81 -9.06 8.55 14.55
CA GLY A 81 -10.42 9.06 14.78
C GLY A 81 -10.92 10.10 13.76
N LYS A 82 -10.11 10.48 12.77
CA LYS A 82 -10.46 11.47 11.74
C LYS A 82 -10.58 10.87 10.34
N VAL A 83 -9.83 9.82 10.06
CA VAL A 83 -9.82 9.14 8.76
C VAL A 83 -10.14 7.66 8.95
N ILE A 84 -10.83 7.07 8.00
CA ILE A 84 -10.94 5.61 7.90
C ILE A 84 -9.64 5.14 7.26
N SER A 85 -9.02 4.10 7.80
CA SER A 85 -7.77 3.58 7.28
C SER A 85 -7.93 2.11 6.90
N MET A 86 -7.58 1.79 5.66
CA MET A 86 -7.67 0.45 5.07
C MET A 86 -6.44 0.19 4.20
N HIS A 87 -6.18 -1.08 3.93
CA HIS A 87 -5.19 -1.49 2.93
C HIS A 87 -5.76 -2.63 2.08
N PRO A 88 -6.20 -2.37 0.84
CA PRO A 88 -6.53 -3.41 -0.11
C PRO A 88 -5.30 -4.25 -0.44
N MET A 89 -5.39 -5.58 -0.25
CA MET A 89 -4.30 -6.52 -0.53
C MET A 89 -4.33 -7.00 -1.98
N PHE A 90 -4.85 -6.17 -2.88
CA PHE A 90 -4.99 -6.44 -4.30
C PHE A 90 -4.59 -5.23 -5.15
N GLY A 91 -4.21 -5.50 -6.38
CA GLY A 91 -3.93 -4.50 -7.40
C GLY A 91 -4.76 -4.75 -8.67
N PRO A 92 -4.51 -4.01 -9.76
CA PRO A 92 -5.31 -4.08 -10.99
C PRO A 92 -5.46 -5.47 -11.59
N SER A 93 -4.44 -6.32 -11.45
CA SER A 93 -4.43 -7.68 -12.01
C SER A 93 -5.10 -8.72 -11.10
N SER A 94 -5.33 -8.42 -9.83
CA SER A 94 -5.75 -9.43 -8.84
C SER A 94 -7.05 -9.10 -8.09
N TYR A 95 -7.65 -7.91 -8.27
CA TYR A 95 -8.85 -7.49 -7.52
C TYR A 95 -10.09 -8.38 -7.75
N ILE A 96 -10.11 -9.16 -8.83
CA ILE A 96 -11.20 -10.10 -9.11
C ILE A 96 -11.03 -11.38 -8.26
N THR A 97 -9.79 -11.84 -8.10
CA THR A 97 -9.45 -13.11 -7.43
C THR A 97 -9.03 -12.94 -5.98
N ASN A 98 -8.35 -11.84 -5.65
CA ASN A 98 -8.01 -11.47 -4.28
C ASN A 98 -8.98 -10.39 -3.80
N LYS A 99 -9.68 -10.66 -2.71
CA LYS A 99 -10.67 -9.76 -2.11
C LYS A 99 -10.35 -9.42 -0.66
N ASP A 100 -9.08 -9.57 -0.26
CA ASP A 100 -8.67 -9.30 1.11
C ASP A 100 -8.39 -7.81 1.30
N ILE A 101 -8.92 -7.25 2.38
CA ILE A 101 -8.73 -5.87 2.81
C ILE A 101 -8.37 -5.88 4.30
N LEU A 102 -7.32 -5.17 4.68
CA LEU A 102 -7.01 -4.90 6.07
C LEU A 102 -7.68 -3.59 6.50
N PHE A 103 -8.48 -3.64 7.55
CA PHE A 103 -9.11 -2.48 8.18
C PHE A 103 -8.33 -2.11 9.45
N ILE A 104 -7.92 -0.84 9.57
CA ILE A 104 -7.03 -0.39 10.65
C ILE A 104 -7.88 0.22 11.78
N ASN A 105 -8.16 -0.58 12.78
CA ASN A 105 -9.15 -0.28 13.81
C ASN A 105 -8.71 0.81 14.82
N ASP A 106 -7.41 0.96 15.09
CA ASP A 106 -6.86 1.97 16.02
C ASP A 106 -6.59 3.33 15.34
N ILE A 107 -6.83 3.43 14.03
CA ILE A 107 -6.83 4.69 13.27
C ILE A 107 -8.27 5.10 12.94
N SER A 108 -9.08 4.17 12.49
CA SER A 108 -10.42 4.43 11.98
C SER A 108 -11.40 4.89 13.06
N PRO A 109 -12.34 5.81 12.76
CA PRO A 109 -13.40 6.19 13.67
C PRO A 109 -14.26 5.01 14.09
N ALA A 110 -14.89 5.08 15.26
CA ALA A 110 -15.90 4.11 15.70
C ALA A 110 -17.02 3.98 14.64
N ASN A 111 -17.54 2.77 14.46
CA ASN A 111 -18.63 2.42 13.51
C ASN A 111 -18.26 2.52 12.01
N SER A 112 -17.05 2.94 11.65
CA SER A 112 -16.64 3.00 10.22
C SER A 112 -16.43 1.64 9.58
N LEU A 113 -16.19 0.59 10.38
CA LEU A 113 -16.09 -0.78 9.89
C LEU A 113 -17.40 -1.23 9.22
N GLU A 114 -18.55 -0.93 9.81
CA GLU A 114 -19.87 -1.29 9.26
C GLU A 114 -20.08 -0.63 7.89
N VAL A 115 -19.71 0.65 7.77
CA VAL A 115 -19.78 1.38 6.49
C VAL A 115 -18.88 0.71 5.43
N MET A 116 -17.69 0.25 5.80
CA MET A 116 -16.77 -0.40 4.87
C MET A 116 -17.25 -1.81 4.50
N LEU A 117 -17.85 -2.55 5.42
CA LEU A 117 -18.47 -3.84 5.13
C LEU A 117 -19.63 -3.72 4.12
N ASP A 118 -20.45 -2.68 4.25
CA ASP A 118 -21.53 -2.41 3.31
C ASP A 118 -21.00 -2.00 1.93
N LEU A 119 -19.96 -1.17 1.88
CA LEU A 119 -19.34 -0.71 0.63
C LEU A 119 -18.64 -1.81 -0.14
N PHE A 120 -17.88 -2.65 0.58
CA PHE A 120 -17.10 -3.74 0.02
C PHE A 120 -17.79 -5.10 0.22
N GLY A 121 -19.12 -5.16 -0.04
CA GLY A 121 -19.87 -6.39 0.05
C GLY A 121 -19.24 -7.51 -0.78
N GLY A 122 -18.94 -8.65 -0.15
CA GLY A 122 -18.27 -9.79 -0.77
C GLY A 122 -16.74 -9.73 -0.76
N TYR A 123 -16.14 -8.75 -0.06
CA TYR A 123 -14.72 -8.71 0.27
C TYR A 123 -14.45 -9.24 1.69
N ASN A 124 -13.27 -9.80 1.92
CA ASN A 124 -12.84 -10.27 3.22
C ASN A 124 -12.16 -9.12 3.97
N ILE A 125 -12.85 -8.48 4.90
CA ILE A 125 -12.28 -7.40 5.69
C ILE A 125 -11.76 -7.97 7.02
N THR A 126 -10.45 -7.89 7.23
CA THR A 126 -9.79 -8.29 8.47
C THR A 126 -9.38 -7.05 9.26
N SER A 127 -9.84 -6.95 10.51
CA SER A 127 -9.52 -5.84 11.40
C SER A 127 -8.19 -6.09 12.12
N VAL A 128 -7.28 -5.12 12.01
CA VAL A 128 -5.94 -5.14 12.63
C VAL A 128 -5.61 -3.76 13.17
N THR A 129 -4.63 -3.69 14.08
CA THR A 129 -4.03 -2.41 14.49
C THR A 129 -3.01 -1.92 13.46
N ALA A 130 -2.67 -0.63 13.48
CA ALA A 130 -1.62 -0.08 12.63
C ALA A 130 -0.26 -0.78 12.86
N ASP A 131 0.01 -1.21 14.08
CA ASP A 131 1.22 -1.92 14.43
C ASP A 131 1.28 -3.33 13.81
N GLU A 132 0.21 -4.10 13.96
CA GLU A 132 0.07 -5.42 13.35
C GLU A 132 0.14 -5.33 11.82
N HIS A 133 -0.53 -4.31 11.23
CA HIS A 133 -0.45 -4.03 9.80
C HIS A 133 0.99 -3.80 9.35
N ASP A 134 1.71 -2.84 9.96
CA ASP A 134 3.06 -2.48 9.53
C ASP A 134 4.04 -3.64 9.73
N LYS A 135 3.86 -4.45 10.79
CA LYS A 135 4.63 -5.69 10.99
C LYS A 135 4.37 -6.72 9.89
N LEU A 136 3.10 -6.90 9.49
CA LEU A 136 2.74 -7.80 8.39
C LEU A 136 3.31 -7.29 7.07
N MET A 137 3.19 -5.99 6.78
CA MET A 137 3.73 -5.38 5.57
C MET A 137 5.27 -5.40 5.51
N ALA A 138 5.96 -5.46 6.66
CA ALA A 138 7.41 -5.66 6.69
C ALA A 138 7.82 -6.98 6.01
N GLU A 139 7.09 -8.05 6.23
CA GLU A 139 7.35 -9.34 5.59
C GLU A 139 6.80 -9.42 4.16
N LEU A 140 5.59 -8.89 3.92
CA LEU A 140 4.89 -9.04 2.64
C LEU A 140 5.35 -8.05 1.56
N LEU A 141 5.79 -6.85 1.95
CA LEU A 141 6.18 -5.80 1.02
C LEU A 141 7.63 -5.32 1.23
N VAL A 142 8.01 -4.89 2.44
CA VAL A 142 9.34 -4.30 2.69
C VAL A 142 10.45 -5.27 2.33
N LYS A 143 10.37 -6.51 2.83
CA LYS A 143 11.39 -7.52 2.58
C LYS A 143 11.51 -7.89 1.09
N PRO A 144 10.43 -8.21 0.34
CA PRO A 144 10.49 -8.37 -1.10
C PRO A 144 11.02 -7.14 -1.84
N TYR A 145 10.65 -5.94 -1.45
CA TYR A 145 11.13 -4.70 -2.07
C TYR A 145 12.63 -4.51 -1.89
N ILE A 146 13.14 -4.69 -0.67
CA ILE A 146 14.58 -4.61 -0.39
C ILE A 146 15.33 -5.66 -1.20
N LEU A 147 14.88 -6.93 -1.18
CA LEU A 147 15.52 -8.01 -1.91
C LEU A 147 15.50 -7.77 -3.42
N SER A 148 14.40 -7.26 -3.95
CA SER A 148 14.30 -6.87 -5.35
C SER A 148 15.26 -5.74 -5.71
N TYR A 149 15.37 -4.72 -4.82
CA TYR A 149 16.20 -3.55 -5.05
C TYR A 149 17.69 -3.85 -5.05
N ILE A 150 18.17 -4.70 -4.13
CA ILE A 150 19.58 -5.10 -4.03
C ILE A 150 19.97 -6.21 -4.99
N SER A 151 19.01 -6.82 -5.68
CA SER A 151 19.25 -7.92 -6.61
C SER A 151 19.35 -7.41 -8.04
N ASP A 152 20.37 -7.90 -8.76
CA ASP A 152 20.52 -7.71 -10.18
C ASP A 152 20.85 -9.04 -10.87
N SER A 153 20.51 -9.13 -12.14
CA SER A 153 20.86 -10.27 -12.97
C SER A 153 21.39 -9.80 -14.32
N ARG A 154 22.31 -10.56 -14.86
CA ARG A 154 22.81 -10.37 -16.24
C ARG A 154 22.00 -11.25 -17.18
N GLU A 155 21.89 -10.82 -18.44
CA GLU A 155 21.35 -11.66 -19.49
C GLU A 155 22.18 -12.94 -19.64
N MET A 156 21.53 -14.09 -19.63
CA MET A 156 22.16 -15.40 -19.67
C MET A 156 21.65 -16.18 -20.87
N LYS A 157 22.57 -16.90 -21.56
CA LYS A 157 22.19 -17.80 -22.66
C LYS A 157 21.51 -19.09 -22.20
N ILE A 158 21.71 -19.48 -20.94
CA ILE A 158 21.16 -20.68 -20.33
C ILE A 158 20.48 -20.26 -19.04
N GLU A 159 19.24 -20.67 -18.86
CA GLU A 159 18.45 -20.38 -17.67
C GLU A 159 18.20 -21.65 -16.85
N THR A 160 18.16 -21.48 -15.52
CA THR A 160 17.70 -22.50 -14.57
C THR A 160 16.38 -22.05 -13.94
N SER A 161 15.65 -22.99 -13.32
CA SER A 161 14.43 -22.63 -12.57
C SER A 161 14.69 -21.65 -11.43
N SER A 162 15.86 -21.74 -10.76
CA SER A 162 16.27 -20.80 -9.72
C SER A 162 16.54 -19.40 -10.29
N HIS A 163 17.15 -19.29 -11.47
CA HIS A 163 17.39 -18.02 -12.14
C HIS A 163 16.07 -17.34 -12.54
N LYS A 164 15.09 -18.11 -13.04
CA LYS A 164 13.75 -17.58 -13.34
C LYS A 164 13.07 -16.96 -12.12
N LYS A 165 13.11 -17.64 -10.97
CA LYS A 165 12.58 -17.09 -9.70
C LYS A 165 13.31 -15.83 -9.23
N LEU A 166 14.62 -15.74 -9.46
CA LEU A 166 15.37 -14.52 -9.20
C LEU A 166 14.89 -13.37 -10.11
N LEU A 167 14.67 -13.63 -11.40
CA LEU A 167 14.15 -12.63 -12.33
C LEU A 167 12.73 -12.17 -11.94
N GLU A 168 11.86 -13.07 -11.48
CA GLU A 168 10.55 -12.73 -10.95
C GLU A 168 10.67 -11.79 -9.73
N LEU A 169 11.58 -12.10 -8.80
CA LEU A 169 11.85 -11.23 -7.65
C LEU A 169 12.37 -9.85 -8.09
N ILE A 170 13.36 -9.80 -8.99
CA ILE A 170 13.89 -8.54 -9.54
C ILE A 170 12.79 -7.74 -10.23
N GLY A 171 11.87 -8.42 -10.90
CA GLY A 171 10.73 -7.81 -11.59
C GLY A 171 9.84 -6.94 -10.71
N ILE A 172 9.78 -7.21 -9.39
CA ILE A 172 8.96 -6.44 -8.44
C ILE A 172 9.33 -4.95 -8.50
N LYS A 173 10.62 -4.60 -8.49
CA LYS A 173 11.08 -3.20 -8.51
C LYS A 173 10.69 -2.42 -9.79
N TYR A 174 10.39 -3.13 -10.89
CA TYR A 174 9.93 -2.52 -12.14
C TYR A 174 8.41 -2.53 -12.29
N ALA A 175 7.74 -3.45 -11.60
CA ALA A 175 6.28 -3.56 -11.63
C ALA A 175 5.59 -2.59 -10.66
N GLU A 176 6.26 -2.20 -9.58
CA GLU A 176 5.69 -1.30 -8.57
C GLU A 176 5.99 0.18 -8.87
N ASN A 177 5.13 1.08 -8.36
CA ASN A 177 5.42 2.50 -8.34
C ASN A 177 6.59 2.75 -7.38
N GLN A 178 7.65 3.42 -7.88
CA GLN A 178 8.90 3.64 -7.12
C GLN A 178 8.67 4.45 -5.84
N ASP A 179 7.81 5.49 -5.89
CA ASP A 179 7.53 6.32 -4.72
C ASP A 179 6.81 5.52 -3.64
N ILE A 180 5.81 4.70 -4.02
CA ILE A 180 5.08 3.83 -3.09
C ILE A 180 6.03 2.81 -2.46
N MET A 181 6.91 2.19 -3.27
CA MET A 181 7.89 1.23 -2.79
C MET A 181 8.85 1.87 -1.78
N LEU A 182 9.43 3.02 -2.12
CA LEU A 182 10.39 3.75 -1.27
C LEU A 182 9.72 4.28 -0.01
N ASP A 183 8.50 4.82 -0.09
CA ASP A 183 7.73 5.26 1.08
C ASP A 183 7.41 4.08 2.00
N THR A 184 7.04 2.92 1.46
CA THR A 184 6.79 1.72 2.24
C THR A 184 8.05 1.28 3.01
N ILE A 185 9.21 1.24 2.35
CA ILE A 185 10.49 0.93 2.99
C ILE A 185 10.86 1.99 4.03
N LYS A 186 10.76 3.28 3.70
CA LYS A 186 11.22 4.39 4.52
C LYS A 186 10.43 4.58 5.80
N PHE A 187 9.11 4.45 5.72
CA PHE A 187 8.20 4.79 6.82
C PHE A 187 7.68 3.58 7.60
N ASN A 188 7.94 2.35 7.14
CA ASN A 188 7.63 1.17 7.95
C ASN A 188 8.67 1.02 9.08
N LYS A 189 8.23 1.09 10.33
CA LYS A 189 9.11 1.02 11.50
C LYS A 189 9.84 -0.32 11.68
N TYR A 190 9.38 -1.37 10.99
CA TYR A 190 9.99 -2.69 11.00
C TYR A 190 11.05 -2.88 9.90
N THR A 191 11.33 -1.85 9.09
CA THR A 191 12.34 -1.92 8.03
C THR A 191 13.75 -2.20 8.60
N GLN A 192 14.14 -1.53 9.68
CA GLN A 192 15.46 -1.74 10.28
C GLN A 192 15.68 -3.17 10.78
N PRO A 193 14.76 -3.81 11.51
CA PRO A 193 14.83 -5.24 11.82
C PRO A 193 15.00 -6.14 10.60
N ILE A 194 14.28 -5.87 9.49
CA ILE A 194 14.43 -6.64 8.24
C ILE A 194 15.84 -6.49 7.64
N ILE A 195 16.38 -5.27 7.62
CA ILE A 195 17.75 -5.01 7.13
C ILE A 195 18.76 -5.78 7.99
N GLN A 196 18.65 -5.70 9.31
CA GLN A 196 19.54 -6.43 10.24
C GLN A 196 19.49 -7.95 10.03
N GLU A 197 18.29 -8.52 9.82
CA GLU A 197 18.12 -9.94 9.50
C GLU A 197 18.87 -10.32 8.20
N ILE A 198 18.76 -9.48 7.16
CA ILE A 198 19.43 -9.71 5.87
C ILE A 198 20.96 -9.63 6.04
N GLU A 199 21.46 -8.64 6.77
CA GLU A 199 22.90 -8.48 7.05
C GLU A 199 23.48 -9.66 7.83
N GLU A 200 22.77 -10.15 8.85
CA GLU A 200 23.15 -11.34 9.61
C GLU A 200 23.25 -12.58 8.71
N LYS A 201 22.23 -12.81 7.86
CA LYS A 201 22.22 -13.94 6.93
C LYS A 201 23.37 -13.85 5.93
N LEU A 202 23.68 -12.66 5.42
CA LEU A 202 24.85 -12.45 4.55
C LEU A 202 26.16 -12.71 5.29
N GLY A 203 26.27 -12.30 6.55
CA GLY A 203 27.41 -12.62 7.42
C GLY A 203 27.62 -14.14 7.59
N ASN A 204 26.54 -14.88 7.83
CA ASN A 204 26.58 -16.32 7.95
C ASN A 204 27.06 -17.00 6.64
N ILE A 205 26.61 -16.54 5.48
CA ILE A 205 27.08 -17.03 4.17
C ILE A 205 28.58 -16.74 3.99
N LYS A 206 29.07 -15.54 4.35
CA LYS A 206 30.50 -15.21 4.28
C LYS A 206 31.34 -16.15 5.16
N ASN A 207 30.88 -16.47 6.37
CA ASN A 207 31.55 -17.41 7.26
C ASN A 207 31.60 -18.84 6.69
N LEU A 208 30.50 -19.30 6.07
CA LEU A 208 30.47 -20.61 5.40
C LEU A 208 31.46 -20.71 4.24
N ILE A 209 31.68 -19.63 3.50
CA ILE A 209 32.64 -19.57 2.38
C ILE A 209 34.08 -19.48 2.93
N GLY A 210 34.31 -18.66 3.98
CA GLY A 210 35.63 -18.42 4.57
C GLY A 210 36.23 -19.64 5.27
N ASN A 211 35.41 -20.54 5.78
CA ASN A 211 35.85 -21.79 6.46
C ASN A 211 36.21 -22.94 5.48
N ARG A 212 36.29 -22.67 4.18
CA ARG A 212 36.74 -23.65 3.16
C ARG A 212 38.26 -23.60 2.90
N ARG A 213 39.07 -23.41 3.93
CA ARG A 213 40.55 -23.57 3.86
C ARG A 213 40.97 -24.87 4.54
#